data_60f9691d18f1591263e92b17b99b4971
#
_entry.id   60f9691d18f1591263e92b17b99b4971
#
_cell.length_a   1.000
_cell.length_b   1.000
_cell.length_c   1.000
_cell.angle_alpha   90.00
_cell.angle_beta   90.00
_cell.angle_gamma   90.00
#
_symmetry.space_group_name_H-M   'P 1'
#
loop_
_entity.id
_entity.type
_entity.pdbx_description
1 polymer ?
#
loop_
_entity_poly.entity_id
_entity_poly.type
_entity_poly.pdbx_seq_one_letter_code
_entity_poly.pdbx_strand_id
1 'polypeptide(L)'
;MGQVNLTINSRPFAVTCDDGQEGRIRRLGQYVDAKVAEFVGNIGQVGEARLLLLAALVIADELADANEALRLERSGTREADAAAAAASSINGIAQRVEAIAVRSETS
;
A
#
# COMPACT_ATOMS: atom_id res chain seq x y z
N MET A 1 24.44 -0.49 11.67
CA MET A 1 23.39 -0.30 10.65
C MET A 1 23.38 -1.46 9.68
N GLY A 2 22.19 -2.00 9.45
CA GLY A 2 22.01 -3.10 8.52
C GLY A 2 21.67 -2.61 7.12
N GLN A 3 21.86 -3.45 6.13
CA GLN A 3 21.45 -3.18 4.76
C GLN A 3 20.63 -4.35 4.25
N VAL A 4 19.53 -4.04 3.57
CA VAL A 4 18.62 -5.04 3.01
C VAL A 4 18.44 -4.75 1.53
N ASN A 5 18.52 -5.81 0.71
CA ASN A 5 18.22 -5.70 -0.70
C ASN A 5 16.78 -6.12 -0.92
N LEU A 6 15.99 -5.21 -1.49
CA LEU A 6 14.60 -5.47 -1.83
C LEU A 6 14.45 -5.58 -3.34
N THR A 7 13.55 -6.42 -3.79
CA THR A 7 13.20 -6.51 -5.21
C THR A 7 11.77 -6.06 -5.38
N ILE A 8 11.58 -4.94 -6.06
CA ILE A 8 10.26 -4.36 -6.30
C ILE A 8 10.11 -4.13 -7.79
N ASN A 9 9.08 -4.72 -8.37
CA ASN A 9 8.82 -4.68 -9.81
C ASN A 9 10.04 -5.19 -10.60
N SER A 10 10.63 -6.28 -10.10
CA SER A 10 11.83 -6.94 -10.67
C SER A 10 13.10 -6.08 -10.63
N ARG A 11 13.11 -4.98 -9.89
CA ARG A 11 14.28 -4.12 -9.74
C ARG A 11 14.84 -4.21 -8.32
N PRO A 12 16.18 -4.28 -8.19
CA PRO A 12 16.80 -4.34 -6.86
C PRO A 12 16.93 -2.93 -6.25
N PHE A 13 16.67 -2.86 -4.97
CA PHE A 13 16.84 -1.63 -4.18
C PHE A 13 17.57 -1.96 -2.89
N ALA A 14 18.61 -1.21 -2.59
CA ALA A 14 19.34 -1.35 -1.32
C ALA A 14 18.78 -0.34 -0.32
N VAL A 15 18.37 -0.83 0.83
CA VAL A 15 17.79 -0.01 1.90
C VAL A 15 18.59 -0.18 3.17
N THR A 16 18.95 0.91 3.81
CA THR A 16 19.60 0.89 5.12
C THR A 16 18.55 0.85 6.22
N CYS A 17 18.82 0.10 7.26
CA CYS A 17 17.92 -0.02 8.40
C CYS A 17 18.72 -0.19 9.69
N ASP A 18 18.05 -0.09 10.82
CA ASP A 18 18.66 -0.35 12.12
C ASP A 18 18.95 -1.84 12.27
N ASP A 19 19.96 -2.17 13.06
CA ASP A 19 20.29 -3.56 13.33
C ASP A 19 19.11 -4.29 13.96
N GLY A 20 18.81 -5.45 13.44
CA GLY A 20 17.69 -6.26 13.91
C GLY A 20 16.38 -5.96 13.19
N GLN A 21 16.33 -4.98 12.30
CA GLN A 21 15.11 -4.62 11.55
C GLN A 21 15.08 -5.22 10.16
N GLU A 22 16.11 -5.93 9.74
CA GLU A 22 16.25 -6.44 8.37
C GLU A 22 15.08 -7.32 7.94
N GLY A 23 14.66 -8.25 8.81
CA GLY A 23 13.54 -9.14 8.52
C GLY A 23 12.22 -8.39 8.35
N ARG A 24 12.01 -7.37 9.17
CA ARG A 24 10.81 -6.53 9.09
C ARG A 24 10.79 -5.75 7.78
N ILE A 25 11.92 -5.17 7.40
CA ILE A 25 12.03 -4.39 6.16
C ILE A 25 11.79 -5.30 4.95
N ARG A 26 12.30 -6.55 4.97
CA ARG A 26 12.03 -7.50 3.89
C ARG A 26 10.54 -7.77 3.74
N ARG A 27 9.84 -7.99 4.84
CA ARG A 27 8.40 -8.23 4.80
C ARG A 27 7.63 -7.03 4.28
N LEU A 28 8.02 -5.83 4.70
CA LEU A 28 7.41 -4.60 4.19
C LEU A 28 7.67 -4.41 2.69
N GLY A 29 8.89 -4.73 2.25
CA GLY A 29 9.25 -4.67 0.84
C GLY A 29 8.43 -5.63 -0.01
N GLN A 30 8.20 -6.85 0.48
CA GLN A 30 7.35 -7.83 -0.19
C GLN A 30 5.91 -7.32 -0.32
N TYR A 31 5.42 -6.63 0.68
CA TYR A 31 4.08 -6.05 0.66
C TYR A 31 3.99 -4.96 -0.40
N VAL A 32 4.98 -4.07 -0.45
CA VAL A 32 5.06 -3.02 -1.48
C VAL A 32 5.12 -3.63 -2.88
N ASP A 33 5.96 -4.64 -3.06
CA ASP A 33 6.08 -5.33 -4.35
C ASP A 33 4.76 -5.93 -4.78
N ALA A 34 4.01 -6.54 -3.87
CA ALA A 34 2.70 -7.10 -4.18
C ALA A 34 1.72 -6.02 -4.64
N LYS A 35 1.74 -4.85 -4.00
CA LYS A 35 0.89 -3.73 -4.41
C LYS A 35 1.26 -3.21 -5.79
N VAL A 36 2.55 -3.09 -6.07
CA VAL A 36 3.03 -2.69 -7.40
C VAL A 36 2.58 -3.70 -8.45
N ALA A 37 2.70 -4.99 -8.15
CA ALA A 37 2.28 -6.05 -9.07
C ALA A 37 0.78 -5.97 -9.40
N GLU A 38 -0.06 -5.64 -8.44
CA GLU A 38 -1.48 -5.44 -8.66
C GLU A 38 -1.73 -4.32 -9.67
N PHE A 39 -1.03 -3.20 -9.54
CA PHE A 39 -1.18 -2.08 -10.48
C PHE A 39 -0.66 -2.44 -11.87
N VAL A 40 0.45 -3.14 -11.94
CA VAL A 40 0.98 -3.61 -13.25
C VAL A 40 -0.06 -4.49 -13.95
N GLY A 41 -0.73 -5.36 -13.21
CA GLY A 41 -1.77 -6.21 -13.76
C GLY A 41 -2.98 -5.44 -14.27
N ASN A 42 -3.31 -4.30 -13.66
CA ASN A 42 -4.49 -3.52 -14.00
C ASN A 42 -4.22 -2.43 -15.05
N ILE A 43 -3.10 -1.72 -14.92
CA ILE A 43 -2.82 -0.54 -15.76
C ILE A 43 -1.51 -0.66 -16.55
N GLY A 44 -0.75 -1.74 -16.37
CA GLY A 44 0.48 -1.97 -17.08
C GLY A 44 1.67 -1.22 -16.49
N GLN A 45 2.78 -1.26 -17.20
CA GLN A 45 4.03 -0.60 -16.78
C GLN A 45 3.99 0.88 -17.15
N VAL A 46 3.43 1.68 -16.25
CA VAL A 46 3.24 3.13 -16.48
C VAL A 46 4.41 3.97 -15.97
N GLY A 47 5.49 3.33 -15.56
CA GLY A 47 6.67 4.00 -15.02
C GLY A 47 6.89 3.66 -13.56
N GLU A 48 8.15 3.46 -13.20
CA GLU A 48 8.54 3.02 -11.86
C GLU A 48 8.10 4.00 -10.78
N ALA A 49 8.37 5.29 -10.98
CA ALA A 49 8.00 6.31 -9.99
C ALA A 49 6.49 6.36 -9.77
N ARG A 50 5.72 6.26 -10.87
CA ARG A 50 4.26 6.28 -10.78
C ARG A 50 3.73 5.04 -10.07
N LEU A 51 4.27 3.87 -10.40
CA LEU A 51 3.85 2.62 -9.76
C LEU A 51 4.14 2.65 -8.27
N LEU A 52 5.30 3.15 -7.87
CA LEU A 52 5.66 3.27 -6.46
C LEU A 52 4.76 4.29 -5.75
N LEU A 53 4.44 5.40 -6.41
CA LEU A 53 3.52 6.39 -5.84
C LEU A 53 2.13 5.79 -5.62
N LEU A 54 1.61 5.06 -6.61
CA LEU A 54 0.30 4.43 -6.49
C LEU A 54 0.27 3.40 -5.36
N ALA A 55 1.32 2.58 -5.27
CA ALA A 55 1.44 1.60 -4.19
C ALA A 55 1.51 2.30 -2.83
N ALA A 56 2.27 3.39 -2.73
CA ALA A 56 2.38 4.15 -1.50
C ALA A 56 1.04 4.76 -1.09
N LEU A 57 0.27 5.27 -2.04
CA LEU A 57 -1.05 5.85 -1.75
C LEU A 57 -2.03 4.79 -1.25
N VAL A 58 -2.03 3.59 -1.85
CA VAL A 58 -2.89 2.49 -1.38
C VAL A 58 -2.51 2.09 0.04
N ILE A 59 -1.23 1.92 0.31
CA ILE A 59 -0.74 1.52 1.63
C ILE A 59 -1.10 2.58 2.68
N ALA A 60 -0.91 3.86 2.34
CA ALA A 60 -1.25 4.96 3.23
C ALA A 60 -2.76 5.00 3.51
N ASP A 61 -3.58 4.74 2.50
CA ASP A 61 -5.02 4.70 2.65
C ASP A 61 -5.46 3.50 3.51
N GLU A 62 -4.82 2.35 3.33
CA GLU A 62 -5.06 1.18 4.20
C GLU A 62 -4.73 1.50 5.66
N LEU A 63 -3.63 2.21 5.89
CA LEU A 63 -3.24 2.62 7.23
C LEU A 63 -4.26 3.58 7.83
N ALA A 64 -4.73 4.54 7.04
CA ALA A 64 -5.76 5.49 7.49
C ALA A 64 -7.05 4.76 7.87
N ASP A 65 -7.46 3.77 7.08
CA ASP A 65 -8.64 2.97 7.36
C ASP A 65 -8.46 2.14 8.64
N ALA A 66 -7.29 1.55 8.83
CA ALA A 66 -6.99 0.77 10.04
C ALA A 66 -7.03 1.66 11.29
N ASN A 67 -6.48 2.87 11.21
CA ASN A 67 -6.51 3.83 12.31
C ASN A 67 -7.93 4.28 12.60
N GLU A 68 -8.74 4.49 11.58
CA GLU A 68 -10.14 4.85 11.73
C GLU A 68 -10.93 3.73 12.42
N ALA A 69 -10.71 2.48 12.02
CA ALA A 69 -11.36 1.33 12.63
C ALA A 69 -10.97 1.21 14.11
N LEU A 70 -9.70 1.40 14.44
CA LEU A 70 -9.24 1.39 15.84
C LEU A 70 -9.88 2.51 16.65
N ARG A 71 -10.01 3.70 16.09
CA ARG A 71 -10.64 4.83 16.75
C ARG A 71 -12.10 4.54 17.03
N LEU A 72 -12.80 3.95 16.09
CA LEU A 72 -14.21 3.58 16.26
C LEU A 72 -14.38 2.51 17.33
N GLU A 73 -13.50 1.53 17.40
CA GLU A 73 -13.52 0.51 18.46
C GLU A 73 -13.32 1.14 19.83
N ARG A 74 -12.36 2.06 19.96
CA ARG A 74 -12.07 2.74 21.21
C ARG A 74 -13.23 3.61 21.67
N SER A 75 -14.01 4.16 20.75
CA SER A 75 -15.16 5.00 21.06
C SER A 75 -16.42 4.18 21.36
N GLY A 76 -16.34 2.85 21.32
CA GLY A 76 -17.46 1.97 21.60
C GLY A 76 -18.41 1.78 20.44
N THR A 77 -17.98 2.09 19.23
CA THR A 77 -18.77 1.87 18.03
C THR A 77 -18.90 0.37 17.75
N ARG A 78 -20.04 -0.06 17.20
CA ARG A 78 -20.35 -1.46 17.01
C ARG A 78 -19.38 -2.13 16.04
N GLU A 79 -18.94 -3.34 16.39
CA GLU A 79 -18.04 -4.16 15.59
C GLU A 79 -18.59 -4.43 14.20
N ALA A 80 -19.90 -4.66 14.08
CA ALA A 80 -20.53 -4.93 12.78
C ALA A 80 -20.37 -3.77 11.81
N ASP A 81 -20.47 -2.54 12.28
CA ASP A 81 -20.28 -1.35 11.44
C ASP A 81 -18.82 -1.20 11.02
N ALA A 82 -17.89 -1.47 11.94
CA ALA A 82 -16.46 -1.41 11.63
C ALA A 82 -16.05 -2.47 10.61
N ALA A 83 -16.56 -3.70 10.76
CA ALA A 83 -16.27 -4.78 9.82
C ALA A 83 -16.86 -4.49 8.43
N ALA A 84 -18.07 -3.98 8.37
CA ALA A 84 -18.71 -3.62 7.11
C ALA A 84 -17.96 -2.48 6.41
N ALA A 85 -17.53 -1.47 7.16
CA ALA A 85 -16.76 -0.36 6.63
C ALA A 85 -15.41 -0.82 6.09
N ALA A 86 -14.72 -1.73 6.78
CA ALA A 86 -13.44 -2.26 6.34
C ALA A 86 -13.58 -3.04 5.04
N ALA A 87 -14.59 -3.92 4.94
CA ALA A 87 -14.83 -4.71 3.73
C ALA A 87 -15.20 -3.83 2.54
N SER A 88 -15.97 -2.78 2.76
CA SER A 88 -16.36 -1.83 1.72
C SER A 88 -15.18 -0.97 1.27
N SER A 89 -14.31 -0.57 2.18
CA SER A 89 -13.21 0.36 1.87
C SER A 89 -12.13 -0.27 1.00
N ILE A 90 -11.89 -1.58 1.08
CA ILE A 90 -10.90 -2.26 0.24
C ILE A 90 -11.21 -2.05 -1.24
N ASN A 91 -12.45 -2.24 -1.65
CA ASN A 91 -12.87 -2.02 -3.04
C ASN A 91 -12.85 -0.53 -3.41
N GLY A 92 -13.27 0.34 -2.49
CA GLY A 92 -13.29 1.77 -2.71
C GLY A 92 -11.90 2.36 -2.90
N ILE A 93 -10.93 1.88 -2.16
CA ILE A 93 -9.53 2.33 -2.27
C ILE A 93 -8.98 2.02 -3.65
N ALA A 94 -9.14 0.79 -4.13
CA ALA A 94 -8.65 0.38 -5.44
C ALA A 94 -9.25 1.25 -6.54
N GLN A 95 -10.54 1.52 -6.50
CA GLN A 95 -11.21 2.37 -7.47
C GLN A 95 -10.72 3.81 -7.45
N ARG A 96 -10.51 4.37 -6.25
CA ARG A 96 -10.01 5.74 -6.12
C ARG A 96 -8.60 5.90 -6.68
N VAL A 97 -7.72 4.95 -6.40
CA VAL A 97 -6.34 5.00 -6.86
C VAL A 97 -6.27 4.81 -8.37
N GLU A 98 -7.07 3.92 -8.94
CA GLU A 98 -7.16 3.73 -10.39
C GLU A 98 -7.66 5.00 -11.07
N ALA A 99 -8.65 5.69 -10.49
CA ALA A 99 -9.15 6.95 -11.03
C ALA A 99 -8.07 8.03 -11.03
N ILE A 100 -7.25 8.10 -9.98
CA ILE A 100 -6.12 9.03 -9.90
C ILE A 100 -5.11 8.72 -11.01
N ALA A 101 -4.80 7.44 -11.25
CA ALA A 101 -3.88 7.02 -12.30
C ALA A 101 -4.37 7.47 -13.68
N VAL A 102 -5.67 7.28 -13.97
CA VAL A 102 -6.27 7.69 -15.24
C VAL A 102 -6.17 9.20 -15.42
N ARG A 103 -6.46 9.98 -14.38
CA ARG A 103 -6.32 11.44 -14.43
C ARG A 103 -4.90 11.88 -14.72
N SER A 104 -3.92 11.20 -14.12
CA SER A 104 -2.51 11.51 -14.33
C SER A 104 -2.10 11.29 -15.79
N GLU A 105 -2.68 10.29 -16.44
CA GLU A 105 -2.38 9.99 -17.84
C GLU A 105 -3.00 11.00 -18.80
N THR A 106 -4.12 11.58 -18.44
CA THR A 106 -4.83 12.54 -19.30
C THR A 106 -4.39 13.98 -19.10
N SER A 107 -3.68 14.25 -18.06
CA SER A 107 -3.15 15.58 -17.78
C SER A 107 -1.73 15.74 -18.32
#